data_c09934829808c092019fb25a31381448
#
_entry.id   c09934829808c092019fb25a31381448
#
_cell.length_a   1.000
_cell.length_b   1.000
_cell.length_c   1.000
_cell.angle_alpha   90.00
_cell.angle_beta   90.00
_cell.angle_gamma   90.00
#
_symmetry.space_group_name_H-M   'P 1'
#
loop_
_entity.id
_entity.type
_entity.pdbx_description
1 polymer ?
#
loop_
_entity_poly.entity_id
_entity_poly.type
_entity_poly.pdbx_seq_one_letter_code
_entity_poly.pdbx_strand_id
1 'polypeptide(L)'
;MIHPDTTLRFIDDEIGFGVFATRKIPRGTITWALDKFDQVLSPEVKESLDPIHLEIVDKYSYKNRKGEYVLCWDFGRYVNHSFNSNCLSTGYEFEIAIRDIEPGEELTNDYGYLNLEEP
;
A
#
# COMPACT_ATOMS: atom_id res chain seq x y z
N MET A 1 5.99 6.85 -1.67
CA MET A 1 5.17 7.61 -2.63
C MET A 1 4.67 6.68 -3.72
N ILE A 2 3.39 6.77 -4.02
CA ILE A 2 2.79 5.99 -5.11
C ILE A 2 3.27 6.51 -6.47
N HIS A 3 3.31 5.63 -7.47
CA HIS A 3 3.70 5.99 -8.83
C HIS A 3 2.84 7.14 -9.37
N PRO A 4 3.43 8.14 -10.03
CA PRO A 4 2.67 9.30 -10.50
C PRO A 4 1.63 9.00 -11.58
N ASP A 5 1.79 7.92 -12.34
CA ASP A 5 0.81 7.52 -13.37
C ASP A 5 -0.34 6.71 -12.77
N THR A 6 -0.86 7.15 -11.63
CA THR A 6 -1.99 6.54 -10.95
C THR A 6 -2.99 7.59 -10.53
N THR A 7 -4.21 7.15 -10.24
CA THR A 7 -5.28 8.01 -9.74
C THR A 7 -6.12 7.25 -8.72
N LEU A 8 -6.73 7.99 -7.82
CA LEU A 8 -7.65 7.44 -6.83
C LEU A 8 -9.05 7.42 -7.43
N ARG A 9 -9.77 6.29 -7.33
CA ARG A 9 -11.16 6.19 -7.76
C ARG A 9 -11.99 5.44 -6.74
N PHE A 10 -13.23 5.86 -6.58
CA PHE A 10 -14.22 5.15 -5.78
C PHE A 10 -14.70 3.92 -6.56
N ILE A 11 -14.70 2.78 -5.92
CA ILE A 11 -15.12 1.50 -6.52
C ILE A 11 -16.58 1.23 -6.17
N ASP A 12 -16.88 1.03 -4.90
CA ASP A 12 -18.25 0.82 -4.41
C ASP A 12 -18.28 1.00 -2.88
N ASP A 13 -19.48 0.91 -2.30
CA ASP A 13 -19.66 1.12 -0.85
C ASP A 13 -18.99 0.03 0.01
N GLU A 14 -18.79 -1.14 -0.54
CA GLU A 14 -18.19 -2.25 0.19
C GLU A 14 -16.66 -2.13 0.22
N ILE A 15 -16.05 -1.85 -0.93
CA ILE A 15 -14.60 -1.78 -1.07
C ILE A 15 -14.07 -0.39 -0.73
N GLY A 16 -14.80 0.66 -1.12
CA GLY A 16 -14.38 2.03 -1.00
C GLY A 16 -13.54 2.46 -2.20
N PHE A 17 -12.37 3.03 -1.95
CA PHE A 17 -11.49 3.55 -2.99
C PHE A 17 -10.47 2.52 -3.43
N GLY A 18 -9.92 2.73 -4.62
CA GLY A 18 -8.79 1.99 -5.13
C GLY A 18 -7.87 2.90 -5.94
N VAL A 19 -6.69 2.40 -6.26
CA VAL A 19 -5.66 3.11 -7.03
C VAL A 19 -5.60 2.49 -8.42
N PHE A 20 -5.74 3.31 -9.45
CA PHE A 20 -5.84 2.85 -10.84
C PHE A 20 -4.75 3.49 -11.69
N ALA A 21 -4.21 2.70 -12.62
CA ALA A 21 -3.22 3.21 -13.56
C ALA A 21 -3.87 4.18 -14.56
N THR A 22 -3.23 5.32 -14.80
CA THR A 22 -3.65 6.29 -15.83
C THR A 22 -2.89 6.07 -17.14
N ARG A 23 -1.75 5.40 -17.07
CA ARG A 23 -0.92 4.99 -18.21
C ARG A 23 -0.41 3.59 -17.96
N LYS A 24 0.12 2.94 -18.98
CA LYS A 24 0.75 1.64 -18.82
C LYS A 24 1.93 1.72 -17.87
N ILE A 25 1.95 0.85 -16.89
CA ILE A 25 3.06 0.68 -15.95
C ILE A 25 3.71 -0.67 -16.27
N PRO A 26 4.90 -0.66 -16.90
CA PRO A 26 5.54 -1.91 -17.30
C PRO A 26 5.95 -2.77 -16.10
N ARG A 27 5.99 -4.07 -16.32
CA ARG A 27 6.53 -5.03 -15.37
C ARG A 27 7.93 -4.59 -14.90
N GLY A 28 8.17 -4.70 -13.61
CA GLY A 28 9.45 -4.32 -12.99
C GLY A 28 9.53 -2.86 -12.56
N THR A 29 8.52 -2.05 -12.88
CA THR A 29 8.47 -0.66 -12.44
C THR A 29 8.20 -0.60 -10.95
N ILE A 30 8.88 0.30 -10.24
CA ILE A 30 8.57 0.57 -8.84
C ILE A 30 7.23 1.30 -8.80
N THR A 31 6.24 0.69 -8.14
CA THR A 31 4.88 1.25 -8.05
C THR A 31 4.69 2.08 -6.80
N TRP A 32 5.45 1.81 -5.75
CA TRP A 32 5.44 2.57 -4.50
C TRP A 32 6.81 2.47 -3.84
N ALA A 33 7.25 3.56 -3.23
CA ALA A 33 8.48 3.57 -2.44
C ALA A 33 8.28 4.44 -1.20
N LEU A 34 8.83 3.99 -0.07
CA LEU A 34 8.81 4.76 1.17
C LEU A 34 9.53 6.10 0.94
N ASP A 35 8.93 7.19 1.42
CA ASP A 35 9.57 8.49 1.40
C ASP A 35 9.45 9.17 2.77
N LYS A 36 10.06 10.34 2.87
CA LYS A 36 10.19 11.04 4.17
C LYS A 36 8.86 11.55 4.74
N PHE A 37 7.79 11.59 3.94
CA PHE A 37 6.48 12.02 4.44
C PHE A 37 5.65 10.86 4.99
N ASP A 38 6.06 9.63 4.75
CA ASP A 38 5.37 8.47 5.32
C ASP A 38 5.62 8.42 6.82
N GLN A 39 4.61 7.97 7.56
CA GLN A 39 4.73 7.76 9.00
C GLN A 39 5.17 6.33 9.28
N VAL A 40 6.23 6.17 10.05
CA VAL A 40 6.70 4.85 10.50
C VAL A 40 6.58 4.82 12.01
N LEU A 41 5.66 4.01 12.53
CA LEU A 41 5.30 3.98 13.93
C LEU A 41 5.77 2.69 14.59
N SER A 42 6.46 2.81 15.71
CA SER A 42 6.78 1.65 16.53
C SER A 42 5.50 1.07 17.17
N PRO A 43 5.51 -0.21 17.58
CA PRO A 43 4.37 -0.79 18.29
C PRO A 43 3.97 0.04 19.53
N GLU A 44 4.95 0.56 20.26
CA GLU A 44 4.71 1.37 21.46
C GLU A 44 3.99 2.67 21.13
N VAL A 45 4.41 3.33 20.04
CA VAL A 45 3.76 4.57 19.59
C VAL A 45 2.34 4.26 19.14
N LYS A 46 2.13 3.17 18.40
CA LYS A 46 0.79 2.78 17.96
C LYS A 46 -0.14 2.57 19.16
N GLU A 47 0.33 1.88 20.20
CA GLU A 47 -0.47 1.62 21.39
C GLU A 47 -0.83 2.90 22.15
N SER A 48 -0.04 3.96 22.00
CA SER A 48 -0.28 5.24 22.67
C SER A 48 -1.28 6.14 21.93
N LEU A 49 -1.69 5.76 20.71
CA LEU A 49 -2.59 6.58 19.91
C LEU A 49 -3.99 6.63 20.50
N ASP A 50 -4.65 7.77 20.30
CA ASP A 50 -6.05 7.90 20.66
C ASP A 50 -6.93 7.06 19.70
N PRO A 51 -8.20 6.82 20.03
CA PRO A 51 -9.07 5.96 19.20
C PRO A 51 -9.21 6.42 17.76
N ILE A 52 -9.21 7.73 17.51
CA ILE A 52 -9.38 8.26 16.14
C ILE A 52 -8.16 7.93 15.29
N HIS A 53 -6.96 8.19 15.81
CA HIS A 53 -5.73 7.89 15.07
C HIS A 53 -5.51 6.38 14.93
N LEU A 54 -5.82 5.62 15.97
CA LEU A 54 -5.67 4.17 15.95
C LEU A 54 -6.55 3.53 14.87
N GLU A 55 -7.78 4.01 14.71
CA GLU A 55 -8.68 3.52 13.67
C GLU A 55 -8.08 3.68 12.26
N ILE A 56 -7.47 4.84 11.99
CA ILE A 56 -6.83 5.11 10.70
C ILE A 56 -5.61 4.22 10.50
N VAL A 57 -4.77 4.09 11.51
CA VAL A 57 -3.57 3.25 11.43
C VAL A 57 -3.95 1.79 11.23
N ASP A 58 -4.94 1.29 11.96
CA ASP A 58 -5.40 -0.09 11.79
C ASP A 58 -5.93 -0.37 10.40
N LYS A 59 -6.60 0.61 9.79
CA LYS A 59 -7.23 0.43 8.48
C LYS A 59 -6.24 0.57 7.33
N TYR A 60 -5.29 1.50 7.41
CA TYR A 60 -4.50 1.92 6.25
C TYR A 60 -3.00 1.65 6.35
N SER A 61 -2.48 1.32 7.53
CA SER A 61 -1.06 1.01 7.63
C SER A 61 -0.78 -0.45 7.30
N TYR A 62 0.48 -0.72 6.98
CA TYR A 62 0.95 -2.09 6.91
C TYR A 62 2.11 -2.28 7.87
N LYS A 63 2.35 -3.52 8.28
CA LYS A 63 3.45 -3.87 9.16
C LYS A 63 4.68 -4.25 8.33
N ASN A 64 5.79 -3.57 8.54
CA ASN A 64 7.02 -3.87 7.82
C ASN A 64 7.79 -5.02 8.47
N ARG A 65 8.94 -5.37 7.89
CA ARG A 65 9.75 -6.49 8.38
C ARG A 65 10.33 -6.27 9.77
N LYS A 66 10.42 -5.01 10.20
CA LYS A 66 10.91 -4.65 11.54
C LYS A 66 9.80 -4.63 12.59
N GLY A 67 8.58 -4.96 12.20
CA GLY A 67 7.44 -4.89 13.11
C GLY A 67 6.89 -3.50 13.31
N GLU A 68 7.30 -2.54 12.50
CA GLU A 68 6.80 -1.16 12.55
C GLU A 68 5.58 -1.01 11.65
N TYR A 69 4.74 -0.02 11.96
CA TYR A 69 3.52 0.26 11.19
C TYR A 69 3.78 1.44 10.26
N VAL A 70 3.64 1.21 8.96
CA VAL A 70 3.89 2.23 7.94
C VAL A 70 2.56 2.75 7.42
N LEU A 71 2.34 4.04 7.58
CA LEU A 71 1.16 4.73 7.07
C LEU A 71 1.58 5.63 5.91
N CYS A 72 1.14 5.29 4.70
CA CYS A 72 1.46 6.09 3.52
C CYS A 72 0.80 7.47 3.62
N TRP A 73 1.55 8.51 3.30
CA TRP A 73 1.05 9.89 3.37
C TRP A 73 0.12 10.22 2.20
N ASP A 74 0.28 9.54 1.06
CA ASP A 74 -0.51 9.79 -0.15
C ASP A 74 -1.58 8.72 -0.34
N PHE A 75 -2.26 8.73 -1.50
CA PHE A 75 -3.34 7.77 -1.73
C PHE A 75 -2.85 6.35 -2.02
N GLY A 76 -1.55 6.11 -1.98
CA GLY A 76 -1.01 4.75 -1.98
C GLY A 76 -1.58 3.89 -0.85
N ARG A 77 -2.06 4.51 0.23
CA ARG A 77 -2.73 3.80 1.33
C ARG A 77 -4.02 3.09 0.89
N TYR A 78 -4.56 3.42 -0.27
CA TYR A 78 -5.80 2.84 -0.78
C TYR A 78 -5.59 1.69 -1.76
N VAL A 79 -4.35 1.21 -1.93
CA VAL A 79 -4.08 0.02 -2.75
C VAL A 79 -4.74 -1.19 -2.07
N ASN A 80 -5.64 -1.84 -2.79
CA ASN A 80 -6.43 -2.95 -2.25
C ASN A 80 -5.68 -4.28 -2.33
N HIS A 81 -6.09 -5.21 -1.48
CA HIS A 81 -5.58 -6.57 -1.48
C HIS A 81 -6.18 -7.39 -2.63
N SER A 82 -5.37 -8.26 -3.23
CA SER A 82 -5.83 -9.29 -4.14
C SER A 82 -4.86 -10.46 -4.09
N PHE A 83 -5.38 -11.68 -4.06
CA PHE A 83 -4.54 -12.88 -4.18
C PHE A 83 -3.98 -13.04 -5.60
N ASN A 84 -4.55 -12.34 -6.58
CA ASN A 84 -4.05 -12.26 -7.94
C ASN A 84 -3.55 -10.85 -8.22
N SER A 85 -2.65 -10.37 -7.37
CA SER A 85 -2.16 -9.00 -7.42
C SER A 85 -1.24 -8.75 -8.61
N ASN A 86 -1.15 -7.48 -9.03
CA ASN A 86 -0.22 -7.04 -10.06
C ASN A 86 0.99 -6.29 -9.49
N CYS A 87 1.01 -6.05 -8.19
CA CYS A 87 2.14 -5.47 -7.48
C CYS A 87 2.58 -6.40 -6.37
N LEU A 88 3.85 -6.31 -5.98
CA LEU A 88 4.43 -7.13 -4.92
C LEU A 88 5.36 -6.28 -4.07
N SER A 89 5.21 -6.40 -2.75
CA SER A 89 6.17 -5.82 -1.81
C SER A 89 7.47 -6.58 -1.85
N THR A 90 8.59 -5.86 -1.98
CA THR A 90 9.91 -6.50 -1.98
C THR A 90 10.43 -6.76 -0.57
N GLY A 91 9.82 -6.15 0.44
CA GLY A 91 10.33 -6.18 1.82
C GLY A 91 11.41 -5.14 2.10
N TYR A 92 11.81 -4.36 1.11
CA TYR A 92 12.85 -3.32 1.24
C TYR A 92 12.26 -1.91 1.16
N GLU A 93 11.02 -1.75 1.59
CA GLU A 93 10.32 -0.46 1.63
C GLU A 93 9.97 0.08 0.23
N PHE A 94 9.81 -0.82 -0.74
CA PHE A 94 9.23 -0.49 -2.04
C PHE A 94 8.49 -1.68 -2.63
N GLU A 95 7.60 -1.38 -3.58
CA GLU A 95 6.78 -2.36 -4.29
C GLU A 95 7.06 -2.25 -5.79
N ILE A 96 6.91 -3.37 -6.49
CA ILE A 96 7.13 -3.42 -7.95
C ILE A 96 5.91 -4.03 -8.65
N ALA A 97 5.72 -3.65 -9.91
CA ALA A 97 4.78 -4.33 -10.79
C ALA A 97 5.35 -5.69 -11.19
N ILE A 98 4.59 -6.76 -10.98
CA ILE A 98 5.02 -8.13 -11.32
C ILE A 98 4.49 -8.58 -12.69
N ARG A 99 3.68 -7.75 -13.33
CA ARG A 99 3.26 -7.87 -14.73
C ARG A 99 2.95 -6.47 -15.24
N ASP A 100 2.76 -6.31 -16.55
CA ASP A 100 2.33 -5.04 -17.11
C ASP A 100 0.96 -4.66 -16.55
N ILE A 101 0.81 -3.40 -16.16
CA ILE A 101 -0.46 -2.84 -15.69
C ILE A 101 -0.97 -1.89 -16.76
N GLU A 102 -2.14 -2.20 -17.33
CA GLU A 102 -2.70 -1.41 -18.43
C GLU A 102 -3.43 -0.18 -17.91
N PRO A 103 -3.56 0.89 -18.74
CA PRO A 103 -4.36 2.05 -18.33
C PRO A 103 -5.76 1.64 -17.92
N GLY A 104 -6.24 2.17 -16.79
CA GLY A 104 -7.55 1.83 -16.24
C GLY A 104 -7.57 0.59 -15.36
N GLU A 105 -6.47 -0.15 -15.30
CA GLU A 105 -6.38 -1.32 -14.43
C GLU A 105 -6.08 -0.90 -12.99
N GLU A 106 -6.70 -1.57 -12.02
CA GLU A 106 -6.44 -1.30 -10.60
C GLU A 106 -5.10 -1.88 -10.17
N LEU A 107 -4.31 -1.10 -9.42
CA LEU A 107 -3.13 -1.61 -8.74
C LEU A 107 -3.57 -2.35 -7.49
N THR A 108 -3.11 -3.58 -7.34
CA THR A 108 -3.43 -4.42 -6.18
C THR A 108 -2.16 -5.05 -5.62
N ASN A 109 -2.17 -5.36 -4.34
CA ASN A 109 -1.06 -6.01 -3.67
C ASN A 109 -1.57 -7.19 -2.85
N ASP A 110 -0.75 -8.22 -2.69
CA ASP A 110 -1.10 -9.33 -1.81
C ASP A 110 -0.60 -9.00 -0.40
N TYR A 111 -1.53 -8.71 0.49
CA TYR A 111 -1.21 -8.34 1.87
C TYR A 111 -0.56 -9.47 2.65
N GLY A 112 -0.69 -10.71 2.18
CA GLY A 112 0.01 -11.85 2.80
C GLY A 112 1.52 -11.70 2.74
N TYR A 113 2.04 -11.06 1.69
CA TYR A 113 3.48 -10.79 1.60
C TYR A 113 3.95 -9.73 2.59
N LEU A 114 3.08 -8.83 2.99
CA LEU A 114 3.42 -7.77 3.93
C LEU A 114 3.61 -8.31 5.35
N ASN A 115 3.09 -9.49 5.63
CA ASN A 115 3.14 -10.12 6.95
C ASN A 115 3.94 -11.42 6.96
N LEU A 116 4.79 -11.64 5.96
CA LEU A 116 5.55 -12.89 5.85
C LEU A 116 6.55 -13.10 6.98
N GLU A 117 7.02 -12.05 7.60
CA GLU A 117 7.93 -12.15 8.74
C GLU A 117 7.21 -12.60 10.01
N GLU A 118 5.91 -12.64 10.02
CA GLU A 118 5.14 -13.13 11.15
C GLU A 118 5.40 -14.62 11.32
N PRO A 119 5.84 -15.07 12.48
CA PRO A 119 6.08 -16.48 12.73
C PRO A 119 4.80 -17.30 12.78
#